data_a845c25e91018d64076651688bf2161a
#
_entry.id   a845c25e91018d64076651688bf2161a
#
_cell.length_a   1.000
_cell.length_b   1.000
_cell.length_c   1.000
_cell.angle_alpha   90.00
_cell.angle_beta   90.00
_cell.angle_gamma   90.00
#
_symmetry.space_group_name_H-M   'P 1'
#
loop_
_entity.id
_entity.type
_entity.pdbx_description
1 polymer ?
#
loop_
_entity_poly.entity_id
_entity_poly.type
_entity_poly.pdbx_seq_one_letter_code
_entity_poly.pdbx_strand_id
1 'polypeptide(L)'
;MPKTACGGLDGKPSSPNRHLECGLEESRPTPFLGTENSRAMKLRLVACPVPAVAVATLPTMPMVIRPIEPRDQAEVRAELHTHWHSNGIWSLGRLHQADQLPGFVAEVDGVFAGLLTLNMVEGGWQCEVITLSSRSPAHGVGAALLAAAEEHARTQGCKRIYLTTTNDNAHAIRFYQRRGWRFSALYKGIVDRVRQIEPSYPLLGLDGIQIRDEIEFERWLVDGIA
;
A
#
# COMPACT_ATOMS: atom_id res chain seq x y z
N MET A 1 -53.61 33.99 17.81
CA MET A 1 -54.75 33.18 18.26
C MET A 1 -55.49 32.66 17.03
N PRO A 2 -56.03 31.44 16.97
CA PRO A 2 -56.03 30.33 17.93
C PRO A 2 -55.16 29.14 17.46
N LYS A 3 -54.57 28.32 18.24
CA LYS A 3 -54.95 27.14 19.06
C LYS A 3 -55.89 26.13 18.37
N THR A 4 -55.40 24.89 18.16
CA THR A 4 -56.00 23.60 18.47
C THR A 4 -55.01 22.52 18.02
N ALA A 5 -54.45 21.69 18.80
CA ALA A 5 -54.82 20.64 19.74
C ALA A 5 -54.68 19.25 19.11
N CYS A 6 -53.80 18.47 19.76
CA CYS A 6 -53.81 17.06 20.14
C CYS A 6 -54.17 15.95 19.14
N GLY A 7 -53.34 14.95 19.14
CA GLY A 7 -53.65 13.59 18.72
C GLY A 7 -52.45 12.68 18.88
N GLY A 8 -52.27 12.11 20.08
CA GLY A 8 -51.31 11.04 20.32
C GLY A 8 -51.86 9.69 19.81
N LEU A 9 -50.99 8.82 19.40
CA LEU A 9 -51.23 7.37 19.42
C LEU A 9 -49.88 6.67 19.68
N ASP A 10 -49.89 5.97 20.79
CA ASP A 10 -48.89 4.99 21.20
C ASP A 10 -48.76 3.86 20.20
N GLY A 11 -47.56 3.44 19.95
CA GLY A 11 -47.31 2.27 19.14
C GLY A 11 -45.88 1.78 19.30
N LYS A 12 -45.59 1.10 20.41
CA LYS A 12 -44.44 0.20 20.49
C LYS A 12 -44.67 -1.01 19.60
N PRO A 13 -43.69 -1.51 18.90
CA PRO A 13 -43.52 -2.95 18.77
C PRO A 13 -42.19 -3.45 19.32
N SER A 14 -42.35 -4.42 20.14
CA SER A 14 -41.51 -5.46 20.68
C SER A 14 -40.41 -5.98 19.72
N SER A 15 -39.18 -6.08 20.28
CA SER A 15 -38.15 -7.00 19.85
C SER A 15 -38.62 -8.46 19.85
N PRO A 16 -37.96 -9.30 19.02
CA PRO A 16 -37.24 -10.36 19.67
C PRO A 16 -35.77 -10.54 19.16
N ASN A 17 -34.88 -10.49 20.11
CA ASN A 17 -33.56 -11.13 20.03
C ASN A 17 -33.71 -12.61 19.68
N ARG A 18 -33.08 -13.07 18.62
CA ARG A 18 -32.70 -14.46 18.46
C ARG A 18 -31.21 -14.56 18.49
N HIS A 19 -30.72 -14.98 19.63
CA HIS A 19 -29.41 -15.59 19.78
C HIS A 19 -29.32 -16.83 18.91
N LEU A 20 -28.44 -16.85 17.93
CA LEU A 20 -27.97 -18.06 17.28
C LEU A 20 -26.78 -18.55 18.09
N GLU A 21 -27.04 -19.45 19.03
CA GLU A 21 -26.01 -20.27 19.66
C GLU A 21 -25.52 -21.28 18.62
N CYS A 22 -24.25 -21.14 18.23
CA CYS A 22 -23.53 -22.15 17.46
C CYS A 22 -23.02 -23.19 18.42
N GLY A 23 -23.77 -24.32 18.52
CA GLY A 23 -23.35 -25.47 19.32
C GLY A 23 -22.12 -26.13 18.70
N LEU A 24 -21.03 -26.11 19.42
CA LEU A 24 -19.87 -26.96 19.18
C LEU A 24 -20.14 -28.32 19.86
N GLU A 25 -20.50 -29.32 19.07
CA GLU A 25 -20.49 -30.70 19.52
C GLU A 25 -19.06 -31.21 19.63
N GLU A 26 -18.60 -31.36 20.87
CA GLU A 26 -17.40 -32.13 21.19
C GLU A 26 -17.69 -33.64 21.00
N SER A 27 -17.21 -34.22 19.91
CA SER A 27 -17.15 -35.66 19.73
C SER A 27 -15.94 -36.22 20.47
N ARG A 28 -16.20 -36.90 21.58
CA ARG A 28 -15.23 -37.70 22.33
C ARG A 28 -14.76 -38.89 21.51
N PRO A 29 -13.45 -39.21 21.50
CA PRO A 29 -12.97 -40.44 20.91
C PRO A 29 -13.26 -41.64 21.80
N THR A 30 -13.92 -42.67 21.25
CA THR A 30 -14.06 -43.98 21.86
C THR A 30 -12.76 -44.77 21.77
N PRO A 31 -12.40 -45.53 22.79
CA PRO A 31 -11.20 -46.36 22.73
C PRO A 31 -11.45 -47.65 21.96
N PHE A 32 -10.67 -47.86 20.92
CA PHE A 32 -10.66 -49.11 20.18
C PHE A 32 -9.65 -50.07 20.83
N LEU A 33 -10.18 -51.09 21.56
CA LEU A 33 -9.44 -52.27 21.95
C LEU A 33 -9.56 -53.32 20.86
N GLY A 34 -8.45 -53.81 20.35
CA GLY A 34 -8.50 -54.91 19.37
C GLY A 34 -7.12 -55.34 18.88
N THR A 35 -6.47 -56.14 19.66
CA THR A 35 -5.61 -57.32 19.42
C THR A 35 -4.78 -57.39 18.12
N GLU A 36 -3.50 -57.47 18.38
CA GLU A 36 -2.39 -58.13 17.67
C GLU A 36 -2.74 -58.94 16.42
N ASN A 37 -2.11 -58.60 15.29
CA ASN A 37 -1.37 -59.58 14.53
C ASN A 37 -0.26 -58.88 13.69
N SER A 38 0.93 -59.04 14.20
CA SER A 38 2.17 -58.60 13.59
C SER A 38 2.50 -59.49 12.39
N ARG A 39 2.43 -58.92 11.19
CA ARG A 39 3.27 -59.37 10.05
C ARG A 39 3.88 -58.12 9.46
N ALA A 40 5.08 -57.83 9.89
CA ALA A 40 5.94 -56.82 9.33
C ALA A 40 6.27 -57.19 7.87
N MET A 41 5.53 -56.61 6.94
CA MET A 41 5.86 -56.60 5.52
C MET A 41 6.92 -55.50 5.32
N LYS A 42 8.20 -55.91 5.30
CA LYS A 42 9.30 -55.02 4.94
C LYS A 42 9.12 -54.57 3.49
N LEU A 43 8.50 -53.42 3.27
CA LEU A 43 8.54 -52.72 2.00
C LEU A 43 10.00 -52.25 1.81
N ARG A 44 10.72 -52.91 0.91
CA ARG A 44 11.97 -52.39 0.38
C ARG A 44 11.61 -51.22 -0.54
N LEU A 45 11.75 -49.99 -0.05
CA LEU A 45 11.79 -48.81 -0.90
C LEU A 45 13.04 -48.93 -1.79
N VAL A 46 12.82 -49.32 -3.02
CA VAL A 46 13.82 -49.15 -4.08
C VAL A 46 13.83 -47.62 -4.36
N ALA A 47 14.87 -46.97 -3.90
CA ALA A 47 15.11 -45.57 -4.25
C ALA A 47 15.41 -45.49 -5.74
N CYS A 48 14.42 -45.11 -6.56
CA CYS A 48 14.69 -44.64 -7.89
C CYS A 48 15.51 -43.34 -7.79
N PRO A 49 16.70 -43.28 -8.43
CA PRO A 49 17.42 -42.02 -8.52
C PRO A 49 16.57 -41.06 -9.36
N VAL A 50 15.93 -40.11 -8.74
CA VAL A 50 15.33 -38.98 -9.45
C VAL A 50 16.50 -38.17 -9.99
N PRO A 51 16.63 -38.00 -11.33
CA PRO A 51 17.68 -37.16 -11.87
C PRO A 51 17.51 -35.77 -11.26
N ALA A 52 18.58 -35.23 -10.67
CA ALA A 52 18.62 -33.86 -10.20
C ALA A 52 18.32 -32.95 -11.41
N VAL A 53 17.08 -32.49 -11.50
CA VAL A 53 16.74 -31.43 -12.42
C VAL A 53 17.52 -30.20 -11.94
N ALA A 54 18.54 -29.83 -12.68
CA ALA A 54 19.25 -28.60 -12.48
C ALA A 54 18.18 -27.49 -12.55
N VAL A 55 17.84 -26.92 -11.40
CA VAL A 55 17.06 -25.70 -11.35
C VAL A 55 17.93 -24.63 -12.00
N ALA A 56 17.67 -24.37 -13.27
CA ALA A 56 18.28 -23.26 -13.97
C ALA A 56 17.89 -22.02 -13.15
N THR A 57 18.86 -21.43 -12.47
CA THR A 57 18.73 -20.11 -11.88
C THR A 57 18.40 -19.18 -13.04
N LEU A 58 17.15 -18.74 -13.10
CA LEU A 58 16.75 -17.68 -14.01
C LEU A 58 17.71 -16.51 -13.78
N PRO A 59 18.30 -15.94 -14.85
CA PRO A 59 19.19 -14.80 -14.69
C PRO A 59 18.42 -13.74 -13.90
N THR A 60 19.00 -13.30 -12.80
CA THR A 60 18.48 -12.15 -12.04
C THR A 60 18.54 -10.97 -12.99
N MET A 61 17.36 -10.48 -13.39
CA MET A 61 17.23 -9.31 -14.23
C MET A 61 17.87 -8.12 -13.52
N PRO A 62 18.91 -7.48 -14.08
CA PRO A 62 19.58 -6.38 -13.42
C PRO A 62 18.59 -5.20 -13.27
N MET A 63 18.35 -4.82 -12.02
CA MET A 63 17.57 -3.63 -11.69
C MET A 63 18.51 -2.46 -11.43
N VAL A 64 18.29 -1.36 -12.10
CA VAL A 64 19.04 -0.12 -11.94
C VAL A 64 18.10 0.96 -11.44
N ILE A 65 18.49 1.64 -10.34
CA ILE A 65 17.82 2.85 -9.86
C ILE A 65 18.74 4.03 -10.14
N ARG A 66 18.25 5.02 -10.85
CA ARG A 66 19.00 6.21 -11.21
C ARG A 66 18.14 7.48 -11.12
N PRO A 67 18.75 8.66 -10.99
CA PRO A 67 18.02 9.92 -11.06
C PRO A 67 17.25 10.06 -12.39
N ILE A 68 16.14 10.80 -12.35
CA ILE A 68 15.40 11.22 -13.56
C ILE A 68 16.31 12.13 -14.39
N GLU A 69 16.39 11.86 -15.68
CA GLU A 69 17.12 12.64 -16.65
C GLU A 69 16.17 13.28 -17.69
N PRO A 70 16.58 14.31 -18.44
CA PRO A 70 15.72 14.91 -19.47
C PRO A 70 15.18 13.94 -20.51
N ARG A 71 15.90 12.87 -20.81
CA ARG A 71 15.48 11.80 -21.74
C ARG A 71 14.28 11.01 -21.24
N ASP A 72 14.03 10.98 -19.93
CA ASP A 72 12.97 10.19 -19.30
C ASP A 72 11.61 10.90 -19.32
N GLN A 73 11.55 12.18 -19.69
CA GLN A 73 10.37 13.02 -19.53
C GLN A 73 9.11 12.46 -20.22
N ALA A 74 9.27 11.83 -21.38
CA ALA A 74 8.14 11.23 -22.08
C ALA A 74 7.56 10.05 -21.29
N GLU A 75 8.42 9.18 -20.74
CA GLU A 75 8.01 8.03 -19.95
C GLU A 75 7.49 8.43 -18.57
N VAL A 76 8.11 9.43 -17.92
CA VAL A 76 7.64 10.01 -16.66
C VAL A 76 6.20 10.50 -16.80
N ARG A 77 5.90 11.31 -17.84
CA ARG A 77 4.54 11.79 -18.09
C ARG A 77 3.56 10.67 -18.40
N ALA A 78 3.97 9.69 -19.21
CA ALA A 78 3.13 8.53 -19.50
C ALA A 78 2.81 7.72 -18.22
N GLU A 79 3.77 7.56 -17.31
CA GLU A 79 3.58 6.88 -16.04
C GLU A 79 2.63 7.64 -15.11
N LEU A 80 2.81 8.97 -15.01
CA LEU A 80 1.92 9.84 -14.24
C LEU A 80 0.49 9.79 -14.76
N HIS A 81 0.30 9.86 -16.06
CA HIS A 81 -1.04 9.74 -16.67
C HIS A 81 -1.67 8.37 -16.46
N THR A 82 -0.88 7.30 -16.49
CA THR A 82 -1.37 5.94 -16.25
C THR A 82 -1.95 5.77 -14.84
N HIS A 83 -1.29 6.34 -13.83
CA HIS A 83 -1.66 6.11 -12.42
C HIS A 83 -2.49 7.22 -11.80
N TRP A 84 -2.28 8.47 -12.23
CA TRP A 84 -2.95 9.66 -11.64
C TRP A 84 -3.75 10.48 -12.66
N HIS A 85 -3.75 10.09 -13.94
CA HIS A 85 -4.43 10.78 -15.03
C HIS A 85 -4.02 12.25 -15.20
N SER A 86 -2.92 12.68 -14.58
CA SER A 86 -2.44 14.06 -14.54
C SER A 86 -0.95 14.10 -14.22
N ASN A 87 -0.25 15.16 -14.65
CA ASN A 87 1.07 15.51 -14.13
C ASN A 87 0.98 16.29 -12.82
N GLY A 88 -0.18 16.87 -12.51
CA GLY A 88 -0.46 17.57 -11.27
C GLY A 88 -0.95 16.61 -10.19
N ILE A 89 -0.18 16.50 -9.12
CA ILE A 89 -0.48 15.61 -7.99
C ILE A 89 -0.82 16.45 -6.76
N TRP A 90 -1.99 16.21 -6.20
CA TRP A 90 -2.39 16.83 -4.94
C TRP A 90 -1.82 16.04 -3.76
N SER A 91 -1.17 16.74 -2.85
CA SER A 91 -0.73 16.22 -1.56
C SER A 91 -0.91 17.30 -0.51
N LEU A 92 -1.57 16.98 0.59
CA LEU A 92 -1.88 17.89 1.70
C LEU A 92 -2.53 19.22 1.26
N GLY A 93 -3.38 19.14 0.23
CA GLY A 93 -4.06 20.31 -0.34
C GLY A 93 -3.15 21.22 -1.19
N ARG A 94 -1.96 20.78 -1.57
CA ARG A 94 -1.04 21.47 -2.47
C ARG A 94 -0.93 20.72 -3.78
N LEU A 95 -0.88 21.44 -4.89
CA LEU A 95 -0.68 20.89 -6.22
C LEU A 95 0.81 20.89 -6.58
N HIS A 96 1.34 19.72 -6.89
CA HIS A 96 2.72 19.53 -7.33
C HIS A 96 2.74 19.15 -8.82
N GLN A 97 3.58 19.80 -9.62
CA GLN A 97 3.86 19.38 -11.01
C GLN A 97 4.90 18.26 -10.97
N ALA A 98 4.41 17.01 -10.84
CA ALA A 98 5.27 15.86 -10.55
C ALA A 98 6.28 15.54 -11.66
N ASP A 99 5.97 15.90 -12.92
CA ASP A 99 6.88 15.76 -14.06
C ASP A 99 8.05 16.75 -14.04
N GLN A 100 8.01 17.76 -13.18
CA GLN A 100 9.07 18.76 -13.00
C GLN A 100 9.89 18.55 -11.73
N LEU A 101 9.48 17.60 -10.88
CA LEU A 101 10.17 17.31 -9.63
C LEU A 101 11.40 16.41 -9.85
N PRO A 102 12.44 16.54 -9.01
CA PRO A 102 13.51 15.57 -8.96
C PRO A 102 12.97 14.22 -8.49
N GLY A 103 13.69 13.16 -8.84
CA GLY A 103 13.29 11.82 -8.42
C GLY A 103 14.15 10.74 -9.04
N PHE A 104 13.63 9.54 -9.04
CA PHE A 104 14.31 8.35 -9.52
C PHE A 104 13.43 7.56 -10.47
N VAL A 105 14.05 6.97 -11.46
CA VAL A 105 13.48 5.91 -12.30
C VAL A 105 14.13 4.58 -11.97
N ALA A 106 13.32 3.53 -12.05
CA ALA A 106 13.80 2.17 -12.02
C ALA A 106 13.78 1.58 -13.42
N GLU A 107 14.84 0.90 -13.79
CA GLU A 107 14.93 0.10 -15.02
C GLU A 107 15.15 -1.38 -14.64
N VAL A 108 14.47 -2.30 -15.33
CA VAL A 108 14.70 -3.72 -15.27
C VAL A 108 15.02 -4.17 -16.70
N ASP A 109 16.19 -4.75 -16.91
CA ASP A 109 16.71 -5.08 -18.25
C ASP A 109 16.76 -3.88 -19.22
N GLY A 110 17.06 -2.68 -18.72
CA GLY A 110 17.07 -1.45 -19.51
C GLY A 110 15.69 -0.92 -19.91
N VAL A 111 14.61 -1.52 -19.37
CA VAL A 111 13.24 -1.07 -19.61
C VAL A 111 12.71 -0.35 -18.37
N PHE A 112 12.03 0.79 -18.58
CA PHE A 112 11.40 1.56 -17.52
C PHE A 112 10.42 0.68 -16.71
N ALA A 113 10.64 0.60 -15.40
CA ALA A 113 9.91 -0.28 -14.50
C ALA A 113 9.24 0.43 -13.30
N GLY A 114 9.54 1.71 -13.09
CA GLY A 114 8.92 2.48 -12.01
C GLY A 114 9.45 3.89 -11.88
N LEU A 115 8.72 4.70 -11.13
CA LEU A 115 8.97 6.13 -10.91
C LEU A 115 8.79 6.47 -9.43
N LEU A 116 9.62 7.36 -8.93
CA LEU A 116 9.45 8.06 -7.67
C LEU A 116 9.85 9.52 -7.86
N THR A 117 9.01 10.47 -7.42
CA THR A 117 9.35 11.90 -7.41
C THR A 117 9.35 12.45 -5.99
N LEU A 118 10.20 13.45 -5.77
CA LEU A 118 10.48 14.04 -4.46
C LEU A 118 10.22 15.53 -4.45
N ASN A 119 9.74 16.04 -3.33
CA ASN A 119 9.67 17.46 -3.03
C ASN A 119 10.50 17.75 -1.77
N MET A 120 11.51 18.60 -1.90
CA MET A 120 12.27 19.11 -0.74
C MET A 120 11.46 20.20 -0.09
N VAL A 121 11.00 19.95 1.14
CA VAL A 121 10.17 20.91 1.87
C VAL A 121 11.02 22.11 2.30
N GLU A 122 10.40 23.29 2.29
CA GLU A 122 11.04 24.53 2.71
C GLU A 122 11.70 24.38 4.08
N GLY A 123 12.93 24.86 4.19
CA GLY A 123 13.78 24.65 5.38
C GLY A 123 14.71 23.44 5.29
N GLY A 124 14.54 22.54 4.31
CA GLY A 124 15.51 21.49 3.94
C GLY A 124 15.65 20.33 4.91
N TRP A 125 14.87 20.29 6.02
CA TRP A 125 14.99 19.22 7.00
C TRP A 125 14.03 18.05 6.77
N GLN A 126 13.09 18.20 5.82
CA GLN A 126 12.14 17.16 5.40
C GLN A 126 12.14 16.97 3.90
N CYS A 127 11.88 15.75 3.49
CA CYS A 127 11.65 15.38 2.11
C CYS A 127 10.31 14.66 2.00
N GLU A 128 9.49 15.06 1.02
CA GLU A 128 8.21 14.43 0.71
C GLU A 128 8.33 13.57 -0.55
N VAL A 129 7.86 12.34 -0.49
CA VAL A 129 7.66 11.51 -1.68
C VAL A 129 6.29 11.84 -2.25
N ILE A 130 6.28 12.43 -3.46
CA ILE A 130 5.04 12.86 -4.12
C ILE A 130 4.42 11.73 -4.92
N THR A 131 5.24 10.95 -5.64
CA THR A 131 4.76 9.80 -6.41
C THR A 131 5.63 8.58 -6.16
N LEU A 132 5.01 7.42 -6.22
CA LEU A 132 5.69 6.12 -6.27
C LEU A 132 4.85 5.16 -7.10
N SER A 133 5.39 4.71 -8.21
CA SER A 133 4.78 3.69 -9.05
C SER A 133 5.74 2.53 -9.35
N SER A 134 5.19 1.39 -9.69
CA SER A 134 5.96 0.22 -10.10
C SER A 134 5.17 -0.61 -11.10
N ARG A 135 5.73 -0.81 -12.29
CA ARG A 135 5.20 -1.71 -13.32
C ARG A 135 5.52 -3.18 -13.04
N SER A 136 6.48 -3.42 -12.15
CA SER A 136 6.96 -4.77 -11.81
C SER A 136 7.01 -5.02 -10.30
N PRO A 137 5.85 -5.14 -9.63
CA PRO A 137 5.79 -5.26 -8.17
C PRO A 137 6.55 -6.47 -7.63
N ALA A 138 6.57 -7.57 -8.37
CA ALA A 138 7.24 -8.81 -7.98
C ALA A 138 8.78 -8.69 -7.89
N HIS A 139 9.37 -7.71 -8.57
CA HIS A 139 10.82 -7.48 -8.58
C HIS A 139 11.30 -6.52 -7.49
N GLY A 140 10.42 -6.05 -6.60
CA GLY A 140 10.81 -5.17 -5.50
C GLY A 140 11.13 -3.73 -5.92
N VAL A 141 10.74 -3.31 -7.13
CA VAL A 141 11.02 -1.97 -7.70
C VAL A 141 10.62 -0.84 -6.75
N GLY A 142 9.38 -0.87 -6.22
CA GLY A 142 8.93 0.17 -5.30
C GLY A 142 9.75 0.25 -4.00
N ALA A 143 10.27 -0.88 -3.51
CA ALA A 143 11.13 -0.90 -2.34
C ALA A 143 12.51 -0.29 -2.64
N ALA A 144 13.08 -0.60 -3.81
CA ALA A 144 14.36 -0.06 -4.25
C ALA A 144 14.28 1.46 -4.50
N LEU A 145 13.20 1.94 -5.11
CA LEU A 145 12.95 3.38 -5.29
C LEU A 145 12.84 4.11 -3.95
N LEU A 146 12.10 3.56 -2.97
CA LEU A 146 12.03 4.15 -1.62
C LEU A 146 13.39 4.19 -0.93
N ALA A 147 14.19 3.12 -1.04
CA ALA A 147 15.53 3.09 -0.45
C ALA A 147 16.44 4.16 -1.07
N ALA A 148 16.38 4.37 -2.39
CA ALA A 148 17.11 5.43 -3.07
C ALA A 148 16.65 6.83 -2.62
N ALA A 149 15.35 7.02 -2.43
CA ALA A 149 14.78 8.26 -1.92
C ALA A 149 15.24 8.56 -0.48
N GLU A 150 15.24 7.56 0.40
CA GLU A 150 15.72 7.67 1.78
C GLU A 150 17.19 8.05 1.83
N GLU A 151 18.02 7.41 1.00
CA GLU A 151 19.45 7.71 0.92
C GLU A 151 19.69 9.11 0.36
N HIS A 152 18.98 9.50 -0.69
CA HIS A 152 19.05 10.85 -1.23
C HIS A 152 18.66 11.89 -0.18
N ALA A 153 17.55 11.69 0.53
CA ALA A 153 17.11 12.60 1.58
C ALA A 153 18.18 12.73 2.70
N ARG A 154 18.85 11.62 3.10
CA ARG A 154 19.97 11.67 4.06
C ARG A 154 21.13 12.50 3.54
N THR A 155 21.55 12.31 2.29
CA THR A 155 22.67 13.06 1.69
C THR A 155 22.36 14.54 1.55
N GLN A 156 21.07 14.92 1.42
CA GLN A 156 20.61 16.31 1.43
C GLN A 156 20.46 16.89 2.85
N GLY A 157 20.76 16.13 3.90
CA GLY A 157 20.67 16.58 5.30
C GLY A 157 19.25 16.53 5.89
N CYS A 158 18.30 15.90 5.22
CA CYS A 158 16.96 15.71 5.77
C CYS A 158 17.00 14.80 6.99
N LYS A 159 16.22 15.16 8.00
CA LYS A 159 16.02 14.36 9.22
C LYS A 159 14.82 13.43 9.12
N ARG A 160 13.89 13.77 8.24
CA ARG A 160 12.62 13.07 8.05
C ARG A 160 12.29 12.96 6.57
N ILE A 161 11.80 11.79 6.18
CA ILE A 161 11.13 11.58 4.90
C ILE A 161 9.68 11.16 5.19
N TYR A 162 8.73 11.69 4.43
CA TYR A 162 7.32 11.38 4.59
C TYR A 162 6.62 11.28 3.24
N LEU A 163 5.42 10.76 3.25
CA LEU A 163 4.54 10.66 2.11
C LEU A 163 3.09 10.65 2.58
N THR A 164 2.16 10.91 1.66
CA THR A 164 0.74 10.71 1.91
C THR A 164 0.15 9.67 0.96
N THR A 165 -0.93 9.07 1.39
CA THR A 165 -1.80 8.24 0.57
C THR A 165 -3.24 8.45 0.97
N THR A 166 -4.17 8.24 0.05
CA THR A 166 -5.58 8.38 0.32
C THR A 166 -6.15 7.20 1.10
N ASN A 167 -7.25 7.44 1.83
CA ASN A 167 -7.87 6.47 2.73
C ASN A 167 -8.38 5.19 2.04
N ASP A 168 -8.61 5.22 0.73
CA ASP A 168 -9.04 4.08 -0.08
C ASP A 168 -7.89 3.15 -0.48
N ASN A 169 -6.63 3.62 -0.42
CA ASN A 169 -5.48 2.88 -0.91
C ASN A 169 -4.91 1.91 0.13
N ALA A 170 -5.70 0.89 0.48
CA ALA A 170 -5.30 -0.15 1.44
C ALA A 170 -4.01 -0.90 1.02
N HIS A 171 -3.76 -1.01 -0.30
CA HIS A 171 -2.54 -1.61 -0.80
C HIS A 171 -1.30 -0.79 -0.44
N ALA A 172 -1.33 0.52 -0.66
CA ALA A 172 -0.23 1.42 -0.30
C ALA A 172 -0.01 1.46 1.21
N ILE A 173 -1.07 1.55 2.01
CA ILE A 173 -1.03 1.51 3.48
C ILE A 173 -0.26 0.27 3.95
N ARG A 174 -0.67 -0.91 3.46
CA ARG A 174 -0.01 -2.17 3.79
C ARG A 174 1.44 -2.22 3.30
N PHE A 175 1.72 -1.66 2.11
CA PHE A 175 3.04 -1.64 1.51
C PHE A 175 4.04 -0.85 2.37
N TYR A 176 3.67 0.34 2.84
CA TYR A 176 4.51 1.19 3.67
C TYR A 176 4.73 0.62 5.08
N GLN A 177 3.67 0.14 5.73
CA GLN A 177 3.78 -0.47 7.06
C GLN A 177 4.72 -1.68 7.07
N ARG A 178 4.64 -2.56 6.05
CA ARG A 178 5.54 -3.72 5.94
C ARG A 178 7.02 -3.33 5.77
N ARG A 179 7.29 -2.07 5.40
CA ARG A 179 8.65 -1.52 5.25
C ARG A 179 9.09 -0.67 6.43
N GLY A 180 8.32 -0.71 7.52
CA GLY A 180 8.65 0.01 8.74
C GLY A 180 8.35 1.50 8.71
N TRP A 181 7.59 1.98 7.70
CA TRP A 181 7.05 3.33 7.73
C TRP A 181 5.92 3.40 8.75
N ARG A 182 5.84 4.48 9.51
CA ARG A 182 4.90 4.67 10.60
C ARG A 182 3.84 5.70 10.23
N PHE A 183 2.63 5.53 10.73
CA PHE A 183 1.62 6.58 10.67
C PHE A 183 2.08 7.79 11.48
N SER A 184 1.98 8.97 10.89
CA SER A 184 2.30 10.24 11.55
C SER A 184 1.09 11.15 11.69
N ALA A 185 0.20 11.19 10.68
CA ALA A 185 -0.99 12.02 10.72
C ALA A 185 -2.15 11.46 9.88
N LEU A 186 -3.36 11.93 10.21
CA LEU A 186 -4.58 11.74 9.42
C LEU A 186 -5.18 13.11 9.13
N TYR A 187 -5.25 13.47 7.85
CA TYR A 187 -5.80 14.74 7.37
C TYR A 187 -7.24 14.55 6.92
N LYS A 188 -8.18 14.67 7.86
CA LYS A 188 -9.61 14.45 7.63
C LYS A 188 -10.20 15.50 6.70
N GLY A 189 -10.93 15.05 5.69
CA GLY A 189 -11.64 15.90 4.74
C GLY A 189 -10.75 16.77 3.88
N ILE A 190 -9.44 16.47 3.78
CA ILE A 190 -8.51 17.24 2.95
C ILE A 190 -8.88 17.13 1.48
N VAL A 191 -9.29 15.95 1.03
CA VAL A 191 -9.66 15.70 -0.38
C VAL A 191 -10.99 16.38 -0.73
N ASP A 192 -11.92 16.50 0.22
CA ASP A 192 -13.15 17.27 0.00
C ASP A 192 -12.85 18.77 -0.24
N ARG A 193 -11.82 19.29 0.42
CA ARG A 193 -11.32 20.66 0.16
C ARG A 193 -10.64 20.78 -1.19
N VAL A 194 -9.87 19.76 -1.59
CA VAL A 194 -9.27 19.71 -2.94
C VAL A 194 -10.36 19.75 -4.01
N ARG A 195 -11.48 19.02 -3.85
CA ARG A 195 -12.60 19.03 -4.80
C ARG A 195 -13.29 20.39 -4.96
N GLN A 196 -13.19 21.26 -3.97
CA GLN A 196 -13.69 22.64 -4.12
C GLN A 196 -12.85 23.46 -5.11
N ILE A 197 -11.57 23.07 -5.29
CA ILE A 197 -10.62 23.71 -6.22
C ILE A 197 -10.58 22.96 -7.55
N GLU A 198 -10.62 21.64 -7.48
CA GLU A 198 -10.54 20.71 -8.60
C GLU A 198 -11.76 19.76 -8.57
N PRO A 199 -12.92 20.21 -9.12
CA PRO A 199 -14.16 19.42 -9.09
C PRO A 199 -14.10 18.10 -9.85
N SER A 200 -13.13 17.92 -10.73
CA SER A 200 -12.90 16.67 -11.46
C SER A 200 -12.20 15.59 -10.62
N TYR A 201 -11.70 15.94 -9.42
CA TYR A 201 -11.05 14.96 -8.54
C TYR A 201 -12.03 13.83 -8.18
N PRO A 202 -11.67 12.54 -8.36
CA PRO A 202 -12.60 11.42 -8.22
C PRO A 202 -13.26 11.36 -6.84
N LEU A 203 -14.55 11.07 -6.80
CA LEU A 203 -15.28 10.85 -5.55
C LEU A 203 -14.98 9.47 -4.96
N LEU A 204 -14.93 8.46 -5.84
CA LEU A 204 -14.66 7.07 -5.47
C LEU A 204 -13.28 6.66 -5.98
N GLY A 205 -12.55 5.96 -5.14
CA GLY A 205 -11.26 5.37 -5.44
C GLY A 205 -11.30 3.86 -5.55
N LEU A 206 -10.27 3.21 -5.05
CA LEU A 206 -10.13 1.77 -5.09
C LEU A 206 -11.28 1.09 -4.32
N ASP A 207 -11.74 -0.04 -4.82
CA ASP A 207 -12.82 -0.85 -4.23
C ASP A 207 -14.13 -0.07 -4.01
N GLY A 208 -14.36 1.05 -4.71
CA GLY A 208 -15.53 1.90 -4.56
C GLY A 208 -15.56 2.69 -3.25
N ILE A 209 -14.45 2.78 -2.55
CA ILE A 209 -14.31 3.54 -1.31
C ILE A 209 -14.27 5.04 -1.63
N GLN A 210 -15.06 5.83 -0.90
CA GLN A 210 -15.02 7.28 -1.06
C GLN A 210 -13.66 7.85 -0.62
N ILE A 211 -13.02 8.60 -1.50
CA ILE A 211 -11.76 9.28 -1.21
C ILE A 211 -12.09 10.58 -0.46
N ARG A 212 -11.66 10.72 0.79
CA ARG A 212 -11.92 11.91 1.63
C ARG A 212 -10.71 12.41 2.39
N ASP A 213 -9.90 11.47 2.83
CA ASP A 213 -8.85 11.72 3.81
C ASP A 213 -7.49 11.33 3.23
N GLU A 214 -6.44 12.00 3.68
CA GLU A 214 -5.06 11.57 3.44
C GLU A 214 -4.43 11.07 4.73
N ILE A 215 -3.68 10.00 4.62
CA ILE A 215 -2.93 9.37 5.70
C ILE A 215 -1.45 9.60 5.44
N GLU A 216 -0.77 10.22 6.38
CA GLU A 216 0.65 10.47 6.29
C GLU A 216 1.44 9.34 6.94
N PHE A 217 2.48 8.92 6.24
CA PHE A 217 3.51 8.01 6.73
C PHE A 217 4.84 8.73 6.79
N GLU A 218 5.65 8.37 7.79
CA GLU A 218 6.98 8.93 7.95
C GLU A 218 8.03 7.88 8.25
N ARG A 219 9.26 8.27 7.99
CA ARG A 219 10.47 7.62 8.49
C ARG A 219 11.48 8.67 8.92
N TRP A 220 11.99 8.54 10.13
CA TRP A 220 13.10 9.33 10.61
C TRP A 220 14.41 8.77 10.08
N LEU A 221 15.27 9.67 9.57
CA LEU A 221 16.53 9.34 8.91
C LEU A 221 17.74 9.52 9.82
N VAL A 222 17.52 9.96 11.06
CA VAL A 222 18.53 10.17 12.10
C VAL A 222 18.46 9.03 13.11
N ASP A 223 19.62 8.53 13.54
CA ASP A 223 19.70 7.49 14.54
C ASP A 223 19.17 7.98 15.90
N GLY A 224 18.33 7.19 16.56
CA GLY A 224 17.88 7.43 17.94
C GLY A 224 16.54 8.14 18.12
N ILE A 225 15.77 8.44 17.06
CA ILE A 225 14.39 8.91 17.15
C ILE A 225 13.46 7.80 16.62
N ALA A 226 13.00 6.94 17.53
CA ALA A 226 12.02 5.88 17.27
C ALA A 226 10.69 6.21 17.95
#